data_75bfeaa21df80cb4ad430218d8e92e95
#
_entry.id   75bfeaa21df80cb4ad430218d8e92e95
#
_cell.length_a   1.000
_cell.length_b   1.000
_cell.length_c   1.000
_cell.angle_alpha   90.00
_cell.angle_beta   90.00
_cell.angle_gamma   90.00
#
_symmetry.space_group_name_H-M   'P 1'
#
loop_
_entity.id
_entity.type
_entity.pdbx_description
1 polymer ?
#
loop_
_entity_poly.entity_id
_entity_poly.type
_entity_poly.pdbx_seq_one_letter_code
_entity_poly.pdbx_strand_id
1 'polypeptide(L)'
;LPATGEETIHRRLFLKWGRVAAAVFIGAVCLVSVLWIAPGNRHTGLNLVIQENREASTLVTTLEDGSIVYLGQQSTLKYPEHFAADKREVNLRGEAFFDVTRKHEQTFLIETEKVRIEVLGTAFNVRSNEKGLFCLSVRRGRVRVSMKQGGHSVLVDAGKTVTLQEERLQLSDTRESGESGRYTRNIRFKDECLEDILRVVNAEAPTLQIQAASSVLNKRKLTIEFENNSPETVA
;
A
#
# COMPACT_ATOMS: atom_id res chain seq x y z
N LEU A 1 -81.43 -18.36 -30.49
CA LEU A 1 -81.31 -17.76 -29.17
C LEU A 1 -79.90 -17.75 -28.72
N PRO A 2 -79.33 -16.64 -28.20
CA PRO A 2 -77.90 -16.39 -28.22
C PRO A 2 -77.22 -16.77 -26.92
N ALA A 3 -76.05 -17.38 -27.02
CA ALA A 3 -75.15 -17.58 -25.91
C ALA A 3 -73.72 -17.17 -26.37
N THR A 4 -73.40 -15.90 -26.35
CA THR A 4 -72.09 -15.38 -26.68
C THR A 4 -71.80 -14.14 -25.90
N GLY A 5 -71.57 -14.25 -24.60
CA GLY A 5 -71.28 -13.09 -23.76
C GLY A 5 -70.22 -13.31 -22.68
N GLU A 6 -70.01 -14.54 -22.21
CA GLU A 6 -69.18 -14.74 -21.02
C GLU A 6 -67.69 -15.14 -21.33
N GLU A 7 -67.40 -15.75 -22.46
CA GLU A 7 -66.00 -16.19 -22.77
C GLU A 7 -65.02 -15.04 -23.04
N THR A 8 -65.49 -13.90 -23.47
CA THR A 8 -64.58 -12.78 -23.82
C THR A 8 -64.07 -12.01 -22.63
N ILE A 9 -64.75 -12.05 -21.49
CA ILE A 9 -64.36 -11.31 -20.28
C ILE A 9 -63.18 -12.02 -19.56
N HIS A 10 -63.29 -13.35 -19.44
CA HIS A 10 -62.22 -14.12 -18.80
C HIS A 10 -60.88 -14.04 -19.57
N ARG A 11 -60.91 -14.07 -20.90
CA ARG A 11 -59.71 -14.01 -21.74
C ARG A 11 -58.98 -12.64 -21.64
N ARG A 12 -59.70 -11.55 -21.43
CA ARG A 12 -59.11 -10.22 -21.26
C ARG A 12 -58.49 -10.03 -19.85
N LEU A 13 -59.08 -10.63 -18.83
CA LEU A 13 -58.53 -10.63 -17.48
C LEU A 13 -57.23 -11.42 -17.39
N PHE A 14 -57.16 -12.62 -17.96
CA PHE A 14 -55.93 -13.42 -17.98
C PHE A 14 -54.77 -12.74 -18.72
N LEU A 15 -55.03 -11.99 -19.80
CA LEU A 15 -54.00 -11.25 -20.51
C LEU A 15 -53.44 -10.05 -19.69
N LYS A 16 -54.28 -9.39 -18.88
CA LYS A 16 -53.85 -8.31 -18.01
C LYS A 16 -53.03 -8.82 -16.82
N TRP A 17 -53.42 -9.92 -16.23
CA TRP A 17 -52.68 -10.55 -15.13
C TRP A 17 -51.33 -11.14 -15.59
N GLY A 18 -51.22 -11.69 -16.78
CA GLY A 18 -49.97 -12.15 -17.37
C GLY A 18 -48.96 -11.00 -17.57
N ARG A 19 -49.46 -9.80 -17.96
CA ARG A 19 -48.61 -8.62 -18.12
C ARG A 19 -48.09 -8.09 -16.79
N VAL A 20 -48.93 -8.12 -15.75
CA VAL A 20 -48.51 -7.69 -14.38
C VAL A 20 -47.53 -8.70 -13.80
N ALA A 21 -47.76 -10.00 -13.96
CA ALA A 21 -46.86 -11.05 -13.50
C ALA A 21 -45.49 -10.96 -14.20
N ALA A 22 -45.47 -10.70 -15.53
CA ALA A 22 -44.20 -10.52 -16.28
C ALA A 22 -43.44 -9.25 -15.82
N ALA A 23 -44.14 -8.13 -15.55
CA ALA A 23 -43.49 -6.92 -15.05
C ALA A 23 -42.88 -7.11 -13.64
N VAL A 24 -43.59 -7.83 -12.76
CA VAL A 24 -43.07 -8.17 -11.41
C VAL A 24 -41.85 -9.09 -11.51
N PHE A 25 -41.89 -10.09 -12.41
CA PHE A 25 -40.76 -11.01 -12.61
C PHE A 25 -39.52 -10.29 -13.18
N ILE A 26 -39.72 -9.40 -14.17
CA ILE A 26 -38.63 -8.56 -14.71
C ILE A 26 -38.09 -7.63 -13.63
N GLY A 27 -38.94 -7.00 -12.85
CA GLY A 27 -38.54 -6.16 -11.73
C GLY A 27 -37.72 -6.93 -10.67
N ALA A 28 -38.16 -8.14 -10.32
CA ALA A 28 -37.43 -9.01 -9.39
C ALA A 28 -36.07 -9.45 -9.94
N VAL A 29 -35.98 -9.81 -11.22
CA VAL A 29 -34.70 -10.17 -11.89
C VAL A 29 -33.77 -8.98 -11.95
N CYS A 30 -34.26 -7.78 -12.28
CA CYS A 30 -33.48 -6.56 -12.25
C CYS A 30 -32.99 -6.23 -10.83
N LEU A 31 -33.83 -6.37 -9.82
CA LEU A 31 -33.46 -6.13 -8.42
C LEU A 31 -32.39 -7.11 -7.96
N VAL A 32 -32.52 -8.39 -8.29
CA VAL A 32 -31.51 -9.43 -7.99
C VAL A 32 -30.22 -9.15 -8.74
N SER A 33 -30.27 -8.77 -10.03
CA SER A 33 -29.07 -8.44 -10.79
C SER A 33 -28.38 -7.18 -10.26
N VAL A 34 -29.12 -6.14 -9.82
CA VAL A 34 -28.54 -4.97 -9.17
C VAL A 34 -27.88 -5.35 -7.84
N LEU A 35 -28.48 -6.23 -7.05
CA LEU A 35 -27.89 -6.73 -5.80
C LEU A 35 -26.65 -7.60 -6.05
N TRP A 36 -26.55 -8.28 -7.21
CA TRP A 36 -25.39 -9.07 -7.60
C TRP A 36 -24.29 -8.24 -8.26
N ILE A 37 -24.65 -7.18 -8.97
CA ILE A 37 -23.72 -6.27 -9.67
C ILE A 37 -23.29 -5.11 -8.74
N ALA A 38 -24.08 -4.79 -7.71
CA ALA A 38 -23.64 -3.85 -6.69
C ALA A 38 -22.28 -4.33 -6.18
N PRO A 39 -21.19 -3.56 -6.37
CA PRO A 39 -19.91 -3.91 -5.79
C PRO A 39 -20.16 -4.06 -4.30
N GLY A 40 -20.20 -5.30 -3.84
CA GLY A 40 -20.38 -5.60 -2.44
C GLY A 40 -19.27 -4.82 -1.75
N ASN A 41 -19.67 -3.80 -1.01
CA ASN A 41 -18.80 -3.10 -0.09
C ASN A 41 -18.45 -4.12 1.01
N ARG A 42 -17.63 -5.11 0.62
CA ARG A 42 -16.99 -6.01 1.57
C ARG A 42 -16.02 -5.12 2.32
N HIS A 43 -16.53 -4.42 3.31
CA HIS A 43 -15.74 -4.04 4.46
C HIS A 43 -15.28 -5.36 5.12
N THR A 44 -14.37 -6.06 4.46
CA THR A 44 -13.46 -6.93 5.16
C THR A 44 -12.79 -5.98 6.13
N GLY A 45 -13.07 -6.15 7.42
CA GLY A 45 -12.40 -5.39 8.46
C GLY A 45 -10.90 -5.56 8.22
N LEU A 46 -10.28 -4.59 7.55
CA LEU A 46 -8.86 -4.61 7.27
C LEU A 46 -8.21 -4.52 8.64
N ASN A 47 -7.61 -5.62 9.10
CA ASN A 47 -6.71 -5.56 10.24
C ASN A 47 -5.58 -4.62 9.86
N LEU A 48 -5.61 -3.40 10.40
CA LEU A 48 -4.58 -2.40 10.16
C LEU A 48 -3.45 -2.60 11.16
N VAL A 49 -2.26 -2.79 10.66
CA VAL A 49 -1.03 -2.75 11.41
C VAL A 49 -0.57 -1.29 11.50
N ILE A 50 -0.20 -0.86 12.69
CA ILE A 50 0.35 0.47 12.95
C ILE A 50 1.75 0.29 13.53
N GLN A 51 2.76 0.71 12.77
CA GLN A 51 4.15 0.79 13.22
C GLN A 51 4.46 2.24 13.55
N GLU A 52 4.85 2.50 14.80
CA GLU A 52 5.25 3.82 15.27
C GLU A 52 6.69 3.76 15.78
N ASN A 53 7.53 4.62 15.25
CA ASN A 53 8.90 4.78 15.72
C ASN A 53 9.05 6.10 16.46
N ARG A 54 9.21 6.03 17.79
CA ARG A 54 9.46 7.18 18.67
C ARG A 54 10.93 7.36 18.99
N GLU A 55 11.74 6.34 18.72
CA GLU A 55 13.14 6.27 19.11
C GLU A 55 14.06 6.84 18.04
N ALA A 56 15.31 7.11 18.41
CA ALA A 56 16.32 7.65 17.50
C ALA A 56 16.82 6.62 16.47
N SER A 57 16.77 5.32 16.83
CA SER A 57 17.10 4.23 15.92
C SER A 57 16.04 4.08 14.84
N THR A 58 16.44 3.65 13.65
CA THR A 58 15.52 3.37 12.53
C THR A 58 14.77 2.07 12.79
N LEU A 59 13.43 2.12 12.82
CA LEU A 59 12.61 0.93 12.91
C LEU A 59 12.47 0.29 11.52
N VAL A 60 12.92 -0.95 11.38
CA VAL A 60 12.82 -1.69 10.11
C VAL A 60 11.66 -2.67 10.19
N THR A 61 10.81 -2.67 9.18
CA THR A 61 9.73 -3.64 9.02
C THR A 61 9.66 -4.17 7.60
N THR A 62 9.36 -5.46 7.47
CA THR A 62 9.13 -6.10 6.17
C THR A 62 7.64 -6.29 5.97
N LEU A 63 7.14 -5.85 4.82
CA LEU A 63 5.75 -6.02 4.44
C LEU A 63 5.53 -7.40 3.80
N GLU A 64 4.27 -7.87 3.72
CA GLU A 64 3.95 -9.19 3.18
C GLU A 64 4.38 -9.42 1.73
N ASP A 65 4.54 -8.33 0.95
CA ASP A 65 5.00 -8.38 -0.44
C ASP A 65 6.53 -8.47 -0.58
N GLY A 66 7.26 -8.50 0.55
CA GLY A 66 8.70 -8.48 0.65
C GLY A 66 9.33 -7.09 0.53
N SER A 67 8.53 -6.02 0.48
CA SER A 67 9.03 -4.65 0.55
C SER A 67 9.56 -4.35 1.95
N ILE A 68 10.66 -3.59 2.03
CA ILE A 68 11.29 -3.21 3.29
C ILE A 68 11.07 -1.71 3.52
N VAL A 69 10.66 -1.35 4.72
CA VAL A 69 10.47 0.03 5.14
C VAL A 69 11.37 0.33 6.33
N TYR A 70 12.21 1.34 6.17
CA TYR A 70 13.07 1.90 7.21
C TYR A 70 12.41 3.16 7.74
N LEU A 71 11.73 3.05 8.86
CA LEU A 71 10.93 4.11 9.45
C LEU A 71 11.78 4.99 10.37
N GLY A 72 11.90 6.25 10.04
CA GLY A 72 12.68 7.24 10.80
C GLY A 72 12.05 7.58 12.15
N GLN A 73 12.77 8.35 12.96
CA GLN A 73 12.29 8.82 14.25
C GLN A 73 11.01 9.67 14.10
N GLN A 74 10.10 9.57 15.07
CA GLN A 74 8.81 10.28 15.12
C GLN A 74 7.96 10.07 13.86
N SER A 75 7.99 8.85 13.35
CA SER A 75 7.27 8.48 12.12
C SER A 75 6.30 7.35 12.39
N THR A 76 5.23 7.32 11.61
CA THR A 76 4.17 6.31 11.69
C THR A 76 3.88 5.75 10.31
N LEU A 77 3.86 4.44 10.19
CA LEU A 77 3.43 3.70 9.03
C LEU A 77 2.16 2.89 9.38
N LYS A 78 1.10 3.05 8.58
CA LYS A 78 -0.13 2.26 8.71
C LYS A 78 -0.35 1.50 7.42
N TYR A 79 -0.62 0.20 7.53
CA TYR A 79 -0.84 -0.68 6.38
C TYR A 79 -1.76 -1.83 6.77
N PRO A 80 -2.48 -2.45 5.83
CA PRO A 80 -3.26 -3.64 6.11
C PRO A 80 -2.34 -4.85 6.32
N GLU A 81 -2.73 -5.77 7.18
CA GLU A 81 -2.02 -7.04 7.38
C GLU A 81 -1.89 -7.82 6.05
N HIS A 82 -2.91 -7.74 5.20
CA HIS A 82 -2.93 -8.30 3.85
C HIS A 82 -3.31 -7.23 2.83
N PHE A 83 -2.50 -7.10 1.79
CA PHE A 83 -2.79 -6.18 0.69
C PHE A 83 -3.96 -6.67 -0.19
N ALA A 84 -4.69 -5.73 -0.77
CA ALA A 84 -5.70 -6.04 -1.77
C ALA A 84 -5.05 -6.61 -3.05
N ALA A 85 -5.82 -7.36 -3.85
CA ALA A 85 -5.31 -7.99 -5.06
C ALA A 85 -4.83 -6.98 -6.11
N ASP A 86 -5.43 -5.79 -6.15
CA ASP A 86 -5.19 -4.74 -7.14
C ASP A 86 -4.15 -3.70 -6.73
N LYS A 87 -3.92 -3.51 -5.41
CA LYS A 87 -3.01 -2.49 -4.89
C LYS A 87 -2.41 -2.85 -3.54
N ARG A 88 -1.22 -2.30 -3.28
CA ARG A 88 -0.50 -2.35 -2.01
C ARG A 88 -0.51 -0.95 -1.41
N GLU A 89 -1.45 -0.66 -0.52
CA GLU A 89 -1.64 0.68 0.01
C GLU A 89 -1.13 0.80 1.43
N VAL A 90 -0.31 1.84 1.68
CA VAL A 90 0.21 2.20 3.00
C VAL A 90 0.03 3.70 3.25
N ASN A 91 -0.07 4.10 4.52
CA ASN A 91 -0.13 5.49 4.93
C ASN A 91 1.13 5.85 5.72
N LEU A 92 1.82 6.90 5.31
CA LEU A 92 3.03 7.40 5.96
C LEU A 92 2.81 8.78 6.57
N ARG A 93 3.24 8.94 7.82
CA ARG A 93 3.44 10.23 8.47
C ARG A 93 4.87 10.25 9.00
N GLY A 94 5.63 11.30 8.70
CA GLY A 94 7.03 11.42 9.08
C GLY A 94 7.99 11.06 7.96
N GLU A 95 9.05 10.34 8.28
CA GLU A 95 10.14 10.02 7.37
C GLU A 95 10.35 8.51 7.26
N ALA A 96 10.50 8.01 6.03
CA ALA A 96 10.84 6.62 5.78
C ALA A 96 11.63 6.45 4.47
N PHE A 97 12.54 5.50 4.46
CA PHE A 97 13.11 4.96 3.23
C PHE A 97 12.36 3.67 2.88
N PHE A 98 11.94 3.57 1.62
CA PHE A 98 11.25 2.43 1.06
C PHE A 98 12.15 1.70 0.06
N ASP A 99 12.31 0.40 0.22
CA ASP A 99 12.80 -0.50 -0.83
C ASP A 99 11.65 -1.42 -1.24
N VAL A 100 10.95 -1.01 -2.29
CA VAL A 100 9.71 -1.66 -2.73
C VAL A 100 10.04 -2.78 -3.71
N THR A 101 9.56 -3.98 -3.41
CA THR A 101 9.63 -5.16 -4.28
C THR A 101 8.87 -4.91 -5.58
N ARG A 102 9.51 -5.21 -6.71
CA ARG A 102 8.92 -4.97 -8.03
C ARG A 102 7.78 -5.94 -8.32
N LYS A 103 6.58 -5.39 -8.53
CA LYS A 103 5.41 -6.12 -9.03
C LYS A 103 4.73 -5.27 -10.11
N HIS A 104 4.59 -5.83 -11.33
CA HIS A 104 4.07 -5.09 -12.49
C HIS A 104 2.56 -4.88 -12.44
N GLU A 105 1.83 -5.84 -11.86
CA GLU A 105 0.37 -5.88 -11.87
C GLU A 105 -0.27 -5.27 -10.62
N GLN A 106 0.53 -4.94 -9.60
CA GLN A 106 0.04 -4.45 -8.32
C GLN A 106 0.82 -3.21 -7.88
N THR A 107 0.25 -2.05 -8.12
CA THR A 107 0.85 -0.76 -7.74
C THR A 107 1.04 -0.67 -6.22
N PHE A 108 2.20 -0.17 -5.80
CA PHE A 108 2.43 0.22 -4.41
C PHE A 108 2.10 1.70 -4.25
N LEU A 109 1.18 1.99 -3.34
CA LEU A 109 0.61 3.30 -3.12
C LEU A 109 0.94 3.79 -1.71
N ILE A 110 1.58 4.94 -1.61
CA ILE A 110 1.82 5.59 -0.32
C ILE A 110 0.96 6.84 -0.24
N GLU A 111 0.10 6.86 0.75
CA GLU A 111 -0.68 8.03 1.11
C GLU A 111 0.04 8.84 2.18
N THR A 112 0.27 10.12 1.92
CA THR A 112 0.71 11.10 2.91
C THR A 112 -0.41 12.12 3.15
N GLU A 113 -0.18 13.17 3.91
CA GLU A 113 -1.21 14.18 4.15
C GLU A 113 -1.66 14.90 2.88
N LYS A 114 -0.71 15.41 2.09
CA LYS A 114 -0.99 16.23 0.90
C LYS A 114 -0.76 15.53 -0.44
N VAL A 115 -0.02 14.43 -0.44
CA VAL A 115 0.54 13.83 -1.64
C VAL A 115 0.27 12.34 -1.66
N ARG A 116 0.04 11.81 -2.86
CA ARG A 116 -0.04 10.39 -3.20
C ARG A 116 1.19 10.00 -4.01
N ILE A 117 1.80 8.87 -3.66
CA ILE A 117 3.01 8.35 -4.29
C ILE A 117 2.70 6.97 -4.84
N GLU A 118 2.98 6.74 -6.12
CA GLU A 118 2.72 5.47 -6.81
C GLU A 118 4.03 4.92 -7.39
N VAL A 119 4.30 3.64 -7.11
CA VAL A 119 5.48 2.93 -7.61
C VAL A 119 5.16 1.48 -7.98
N LEU A 120 6.00 0.86 -8.79
CA LEU A 120 5.92 -0.56 -9.13
C LEU A 120 7.04 -1.39 -8.49
N GLY A 121 8.19 -0.75 -8.23
CA GLY A 121 9.37 -1.39 -7.65
C GLY A 121 10.55 -0.43 -7.69
N THR A 122 10.76 0.29 -6.60
CA THR A 122 11.64 1.46 -6.51
C THR A 122 12.25 1.55 -5.12
N ALA A 123 13.43 2.18 -5.04
CA ALA A 123 14.06 2.54 -3.78
C ALA A 123 14.10 4.07 -3.67
N PHE A 124 13.52 4.63 -2.62
CA PHE A 124 13.38 6.07 -2.46
C PHE A 124 13.14 6.47 -1.00
N ASN A 125 13.50 7.69 -0.68
CA ASN A 125 13.23 8.32 0.61
C ASN A 125 12.02 9.24 0.51
N VAL A 126 11.18 9.25 1.55
CA VAL A 126 10.05 10.19 1.70
C VAL A 126 10.14 10.86 3.05
N ARG A 127 9.98 12.18 3.08
CA ARG A 127 9.78 12.98 4.28
C ARG A 127 8.51 13.80 4.13
N SER A 128 7.55 13.60 5.01
CA SER A 128 6.27 14.30 5.00
C SER A 128 5.83 14.61 6.43
N ASN A 129 5.44 15.84 6.71
CA ASN A 129 4.95 16.22 8.03
C ASN A 129 3.63 17.00 7.95
N GLU A 130 2.98 17.18 9.10
CA GLU A 130 1.70 17.89 9.24
C GLU A 130 1.78 19.37 8.85
N LYS A 131 2.98 19.97 8.90
CA LYS A 131 3.20 21.37 8.52
C LYS A 131 3.27 21.57 6.99
N GLY A 132 3.02 20.52 6.21
CA GLY A 132 3.01 20.55 4.75
C GLY A 132 4.38 20.41 4.10
N LEU A 133 5.44 20.09 4.86
CA LEU A 133 6.72 19.75 4.28
C LEU A 133 6.59 18.40 3.57
N PHE A 134 7.01 18.37 2.32
CA PHE A 134 7.14 17.13 1.55
C PHE A 134 8.42 17.16 0.74
N CYS A 135 9.20 16.10 0.83
CA CYS A 135 10.41 15.86 0.05
C CYS A 135 10.50 14.37 -0.27
N LEU A 136 10.73 14.04 -1.52
CA LEU A 136 10.94 12.66 -1.98
C LEU A 136 12.18 12.63 -2.88
N SER A 137 13.13 11.73 -2.57
CA SER A 137 14.35 11.51 -3.36
C SER A 137 14.40 10.08 -3.85
N VAL A 138 14.59 9.87 -5.16
CA VAL A 138 14.59 8.56 -5.79
C VAL A 138 16.03 8.05 -5.95
N ARG A 139 16.32 6.89 -5.34
CA ARG A 139 17.61 6.18 -5.46
C ARG A 139 17.62 5.24 -6.66
N ARG A 140 16.52 4.50 -6.87
CA ARG A 140 16.40 3.49 -7.95
C ARG A 140 14.98 3.45 -8.47
N GLY A 141 14.82 3.38 -9.79
CA GLY A 141 13.54 3.26 -10.46
C GLY A 141 12.87 4.60 -10.73
N ARG A 142 11.56 4.62 -10.78
CA ARG A 142 10.72 5.79 -11.07
C ARG A 142 9.52 5.85 -10.15
N VAL A 143 9.19 7.06 -9.73
CA VAL A 143 8.09 7.35 -8.80
C VAL A 143 7.13 8.33 -9.46
N ARG A 144 5.83 8.09 -9.38
CA ARG A 144 4.81 9.09 -9.67
C ARG A 144 4.36 9.74 -8.37
N VAL A 145 4.43 11.06 -8.34
CA VAL A 145 3.99 11.87 -7.20
C VAL A 145 2.85 12.75 -7.64
N SER A 146 1.71 12.68 -6.98
CA SER A 146 0.48 13.42 -7.32
C SER A 146 -0.02 14.18 -6.10
N MET A 147 -0.44 15.42 -6.30
CA MET A 147 -1.16 16.18 -5.29
C MET A 147 -2.54 15.58 -5.06
N LYS A 148 -2.99 15.45 -3.81
CA LYS A 148 -4.37 15.02 -3.49
C LYS A 148 -5.41 16.05 -3.90
N GLN A 149 -5.04 17.30 -3.89
CA GLN A 149 -5.85 18.42 -4.36
C GLN A 149 -5.19 19.07 -5.57
N GLY A 150 -5.96 19.41 -6.60
CA GLY A 150 -5.45 20.16 -7.75
C GLY A 150 -4.89 19.35 -8.93
N GLY A 151 -4.84 18.02 -8.86
CA GLY A 151 -4.57 17.14 -10.03
C GLY A 151 -3.15 17.19 -10.63
N HIS A 152 -2.21 17.96 -10.05
CA HIS A 152 -0.82 17.99 -10.52
C HIS A 152 -0.07 16.71 -10.16
N SER A 153 0.58 16.10 -11.15
CA SER A 153 1.46 14.94 -10.95
C SER A 153 2.80 15.12 -11.65
N VAL A 154 3.84 14.56 -11.06
CA VAL A 154 5.21 14.60 -11.59
C VAL A 154 5.78 13.18 -11.56
N LEU A 155 6.51 12.80 -12.62
CA LEU A 155 7.34 11.60 -12.64
C LEU A 155 8.75 11.95 -12.19
N VAL A 156 9.24 11.22 -11.19
CA VAL A 156 10.55 11.44 -10.58
C VAL A 156 11.42 10.22 -10.89
N ASP A 157 12.46 10.42 -11.67
CA ASP A 157 13.44 9.37 -12.01
C ASP A 157 14.53 9.26 -10.93
N ALA A 158 15.29 8.17 -10.96
CA ALA A 158 16.46 7.98 -10.11
C ALA A 158 17.44 9.16 -10.21
N GLY A 159 18.01 9.60 -9.08
CA GLY A 159 18.88 10.77 -8.99
C GLY A 159 18.13 12.11 -8.93
N LYS A 160 16.80 12.09 -8.90
CA LYS A 160 15.98 13.31 -8.78
C LYS A 160 15.26 13.37 -7.43
N THR A 161 15.00 14.59 -7.01
CA THR A 161 14.25 14.93 -5.80
C THR A 161 13.07 15.81 -6.17
N VAL A 162 11.90 15.55 -5.58
CA VAL A 162 10.73 16.41 -5.67
C VAL A 162 10.38 16.96 -4.29
N THR A 163 10.08 18.25 -4.23
CA THR A 163 9.64 18.95 -3.02
C THR A 163 8.30 19.62 -3.27
N LEU A 164 7.51 19.80 -2.21
CA LEU A 164 6.30 20.60 -2.24
C LEU A 164 6.61 21.99 -1.73
N GLN A 165 6.45 23.00 -2.60
CA GLN A 165 6.61 24.42 -2.25
C GLN A 165 5.41 25.19 -2.81
N GLU A 166 4.77 26.01 -2.00
CA GLU A 166 3.62 26.84 -2.40
C GLU A 166 2.53 26.04 -3.17
N GLU A 167 2.17 24.85 -2.67
CA GLU A 167 1.21 23.93 -3.27
C GLU A 167 1.60 23.46 -4.69
N ARG A 168 2.89 23.48 -5.02
CA ARG A 168 3.43 23.01 -6.30
C ARG A 168 4.55 22.01 -6.10
N LEU A 169 4.56 20.94 -6.91
CA LEU A 169 5.64 19.96 -6.94
C LEU A 169 6.80 20.51 -7.79
N GLN A 170 7.97 20.69 -7.18
CA GLN A 170 9.19 21.16 -7.82
C GLN A 170 10.21 20.03 -7.90
N LEU A 171 10.70 19.78 -9.12
CA LEU A 171 11.70 18.76 -9.40
C LEU A 171 13.10 19.39 -9.42
N SER A 172 14.07 18.73 -8.81
CA SER A 172 15.48 19.09 -8.79
C SER A 172 16.38 17.88 -8.86
N ASP A 173 17.65 18.07 -9.15
CA ASP A 173 18.64 17.01 -8.98
C ASP A 173 18.84 16.71 -7.50
N THR A 174 19.00 15.41 -7.16
CA THR A 174 19.35 15.03 -5.80
C THR A 174 20.79 15.47 -5.54
N ARG A 175 20.97 16.40 -4.61
CA ARG A 175 22.30 16.65 -4.08
C ARG A 175 22.71 15.41 -3.31
N GLU A 176 23.89 14.86 -3.62
CA GLU A 176 24.47 13.73 -2.88
C GLU A 176 24.63 14.11 -1.41
N SER A 177 23.58 13.93 -0.66
CA SER A 177 23.64 13.89 0.79
C SER A 177 23.65 12.41 1.14
N GLY A 178 24.57 12.01 2.01
CA GLY A 178 24.74 10.62 2.49
C GLY A 178 23.50 10.08 3.23
N GLU A 179 22.31 10.34 2.70
CA GLU A 179 21.01 9.99 3.30
C GLU A 179 20.77 8.48 3.33
N SER A 180 21.33 7.74 2.38
CA SER A 180 21.18 6.27 2.36
C SER A 180 21.84 5.59 3.56
N GLY A 181 23.04 6.02 3.96
CA GLY A 181 23.75 5.46 5.13
C GLY A 181 23.12 5.87 6.48
N ARG A 182 22.23 6.84 6.49
CA ARG A 182 21.59 7.29 7.73
C ARG A 182 20.57 6.28 8.28
N TYR A 183 19.86 5.59 7.40
CA TYR A 183 18.84 4.61 7.79
C TYR A 183 19.41 3.27 8.22
N THR A 184 20.65 2.94 7.83
CA THR A 184 21.26 1.64 8.12
C THR A 184 22.24 1.68 9.27
N ARG A 185 22.56 2.87 9.83
CA ARG A 185 23.57 3.02 10.88
C ARG A 185 23.14 2.41 12.21
N ASN A 186 21.92 2.74 12.68
CA ASN A 186 21.34 2.20 13.89
C ASN A 186 19.95 1.70 13.54
N ILE A 187 19.78 0.40 13.43
CA ILE A 187 18.51 -0.22 13.01
C ILE A 187 17.95 -1.09 14.12
N ARG A 188 16.63 -1.09 14.21
CA ARG A 188 15.88 -1.90 15.15
C ARG A 188 14.76 -2.65 14.44
N PHE A 189 14.65 -3.92 14.75
CA PHE A 189 13.54 -4.78 14.38
C PHE A 189 12.65 -4.99 15.59
N LYS A 190 11.35 -4.92 15.44
CA LYS A 190 10.38 -5.11 16.51
C LYS A 190 9.36 -6.15 16.09
N ASP A 191 9.36 -7.29 16.76
CA ASP A 191 8.43 -8.41 16.49
C ASP A 191 8.46 -8.90 15.03
N GLU A 192 9.66 -8.86 14.41
CA GLU A 192 9.91 -9.29 13.03
C GLU A 192 10.38 -10.75 12.97
N CYS A 193 10.01 -11.47 11.90
CA CYS A 193 10.49 -12.83 11.68
C CYS A 193 11.99 -12.86 11.43
N LEU A 194 12.70 -13.87 11.96
CA LEU A 194 14.15 -14.01 11.73
C LEU A 194 14.50 -14.05 10.24
N GLU A 195 13.68 -14.68 9.41
CA GLU A 195 13.89 -14.70 7.95
C GLU A 195 13.92 -13.31 7.35
N ASP A 196 13.01 -12.40 7.78
CA ASP A 196 12.96 -11.04 7.30
C ASP A 196 14.14 -10.21 7.80
N ILE A 197 14.54 -10.39 9.06
CA ILE A 197 15.74 -9.78 9.62
C ILE A 197 16.99 -10.20 8.81
N LEU A 198 17.16 -11.50 8.56
CA LEU A 198 18.28 -12.01 7.78
C LEU A 198 18.28 -11.50 6.34
N ARG A 199 17.09 -11.34 5.73
CA ARG A 199 16.97 -10.76 4.38
C ARG A 199 17.53 -9.34 4.33
N VAL A 200 17.17 -8.50 5.31
CA VAL A 200 17.66 -7.12 5.41
C VAL A 200 19.18 -7.10 5.66
N VAL A 201 19.67 -7.88 6.63
CA VAL A 201 21.08 -7.93 6.97
C VAL A 201 21.92 -8.41 5.78
N ASN A 202 21.48 -9.46 5.09
CA ASN A 202 22.19 -10.00 3.92
C ASN A 202 22.17 -9.03 2.72
N ALA A 203 21.14 -8.19 2.59
CA ALA A 203 21.08 -7.18 1.54
C ALA A 203 22.10 -6.04 1.77
N GLU A 204 22.36 -5.68 3.03
CA GLU A 204 23.35 -4.66 3.40
C GLU A 204 24.80 -5.21 3.39
N ALA A 205 24.98 -6.52 3.56
CA ALA A 205 26.28 -7.19 3.60
C ALA A 205 26.40 -8.28 2.51
N PRO A 206 26.54 -7.93 1.24
CA PRO A 206 26.51 -8.89 0.13
C PRO A 206 27.66 -9.91 0.16
N THR A 207 28.74 -9.62 0.86
CA THR A 207 29.91 -10.52 1.03
C THR A 207 29.72 -11.56 2.14
N LEU A 208 28.76 -11.32 3.06
CA LEU A 208 28.46 -12.20 4.19
C LEU A 208 27.00 -12.64 4.09
N GLN A 209 26.77 -13.92 3.85
CA GLN A 209 25.41 -14.48 3.79
C GLN A 209 25.12 -15.29 5.05
N ILE A 210 24.25 -14.78 5.90
CA ILE A 210 23.82 -15.43 7.14
C ILE A 210 22.54 -16.21 6.88
N GLN A 211 22.50 -17.46 7.35
CA GLN A 211 21.33 -18.31 7.25
C GLN A 211 20.98 -18.90 8.62
N ALA A 212 19.71 -19.07 8.90
CA ALA A 212 19.28 -19.76 10.09
C ALA A 212 19.65 -21.27 10.01
N ALA A 213 20.16 -21.82 11.11
CA ALA A 213 20.53 -23.23 11.19
C ALA A 213 19.33 -24.19 11.02
N SER A 214 18.10 -23.70 11.16
CA SER A 214 16.86 -24.50 11.01
C SER A 214 15.73 -23.62 10.48
N SER A 215 14.92 -24.18 9.58
CA SER A 215 13.72 -23.50 9.05
C SER A 215 12.67 -23.14 10.12
N VAL A 216 12.66 -23.86 11.25
CA VAL A 216 11.78 -23.55 12.40
C VAL A 216 12.16 -22.21 13.03
N LEU A 217 13.43 -21.83 13.00
CA LEU A 217 13.89 -20.55 13.53
C LEU A 217 13.46 -19.38 12.66
N ASN A 218 13.30 -19.55 11.36
CA ASN A 218 12.93 -18.50 10.42
C ASN A 218 11.62 -17.80 10.80
N LYS A 219 10.66 -18.53 11.36
CA LYS A 219 9.35 -18.02 11.76
C LYS A 219 9.32 -17.42 13.17
N ARG A 220 10.43 -17.48 13.91
CA ARG A 220 10.51 -16.87 15.22
C ARG A 220 10.55 -15.36 15.10
N LYS A 221 9.67 -14.70 15.85
CA LYS A 221 9.62 -13.26 15.95
C LYS A 221 10.61 -12.77 16.99
N LEU A 222 11.40 -11.78 16.61
CA LEU A 222 12.47 -11.22 17.41
C LEU A 222 12.39 -9.70 17.48
N THR A 223 12.84 -9.13 18.57
CA THR A 223 13.11 -7.70 18.72
C THR A 223 14.62 -7.55 18.93
N ILE A 224 15.28 -6.92 17.99
CA ILE A 224 16.76 -6.78 17.96
C ILE A 224 17.10 -5.35 17.59
N GLU A 225 18.13 -4.79 18.19
CA GLU A 225 18.72 -3.51 17.85
C GLU A 225 20.19 -3.69 17.49
N PHE A 226 20.60 -3.08 16.38
CA PHE A 226 21.98 -3.06 15.90
C PHE A 226 22.48 -1.64 15.97
N GLU A 227 23.54 -1.42 16.74
CA GLU A 227 24.19 -0.13 16.86
C GLU A 227 25.47 -0.12 16.02
N ASN A 228 25.66 0.95 15.26
CA ASN A 228 26.88 1.24 14.52
C ASN A 228 27.33 0.11 13.58
N ASN A 229 26.43 -0.31 12.70
CA ASN A 229 26.59 -1.49 11.84
C ASN A 229 27.83 -1.45 10.96
N SER A 230 28.87 -2.22 11.35
CA SER A 230 29.66 -2.92 10.36
C SER A 230 29.06 -4.33 10.15
N PRO A 231 29.04 -4.88 8.94
CA PRO A 231 28.52 -6.23 8.66
C PRO A 231 29.17 -7.32 9.52
N GLU A 232 30.37 -7.08 10.00
CA GLU A 232 31.17 -7.97 10.86
C GLU A 232 30.64 -8.06 12.31
N THR A 233 29.81 -7.12 12.73
CA THR A 233 29.25 -7.08 14.10
C THR A 233 28.01 -7.95 14.26
N VAL A 234 27.42 -8.41 13.14
CA VAL A 234 26.16 -9.16 13.09
C VAL A 234 26.38 -10.67 12.95
N ALA A 235 27.58 -11.12 12.68
CA ALA A 235 27.98 -12.52 12.59
C ALA A 235 28.49 -13.03 13.95
#